data_ff8e89504fc1bc0534c878842c8181ba
#
_entry.id   ff8e89504fc1bc0534c878842c8181ba
#
_cell.length_a   1.000
_cell.length_b   1.000
_cell.length_c   1.000
_cell.angle_alpha   90.00
_cell.angle_beta   90.00
_cell.angle_gamma   90.00
#
_symmetry.space_group_name_H-M   'P 1'
#
loop_
_entity.id
_entity.type
_entity.pdbx_description
1 polymer ?
#
loop_
_entity_poly.entity_id
_entity_poly.type
_entity_poly.pdbx_seq_one_letter_code
_entity_poly.pdbx_strand_id
1 'polypeptide(L)'
;MRNVINLNQDWKFIQQDAGLPESLPADWQTVQLPHSWNAIDGQDGNGSYDRGKYWYAKTFETPKQPLPGGKVFVEILAAGQQATVYVNGTEVTYHEGGYSTFRADITSLCKEEGENLLVVACSNEYKDSVYPQSADFTFYGGLYRGVNLISVPEAHFDLEYYGGPGIQV
;
A
#
# COMPACT_ATOMS: atom_id res chain seq x y z
N MET A 1 8.08 22.17 4.60
CA MET A 1 7.16 21.53 5.60
C MET A 1 6.69 20.21 5.01
N ARG A 2 6.60 19.14 5.80
CA ARG A 2 6.02 17.86 5.37
C ARG A 2 4.54 18.07 5.01
N ASN A 3 4.11 17.60 3.85
CA ASN A 3 2.71 17.56 3.44
C ASN A 3 2.28 16.10 3.31
N VAL A 4 1.06 15.78 3.78
CA VAL A 4 0.49 14.43 3.72
C VAL A 4 -0.84 14.50 2.99
N ILE A 5 -0.98 13.75 1.91
CA ILE A 5 -2.19 13.63 1.11
C ILE A 5 -2.73 12.22 1.30
N ASN A 6 -3.95 12.12 1.80
CA ASN A 6 -4.63 10.84 1.97
C ASN A 6 -5.12 10.31 0.63
N LEU A 7 -4.87 9.03 0.34
CA LEU A 7 -5.29 8.35 -0.89
C LEU A 7 -6.39 7.30 -0.66
N ASN A 8 -7.14 7.35 0.41
CA ASN A 8 -8.04 6.27 0.79
C ASN A 8 -9.28 6.10 -0.10
N GLN A 9 -9.60 7.06 -0.96
CA GLN A 9 -10.82 7.04 -1.78
C GLN A 9 -10.57 6.39 -3.15
N ASP A 10 -11.61 5.75 -3.72
CA ASP A 10 -11.71 5.34 -5.13
C ASP A 10 -10.58 4.44 -5.64
N TRP A 11 -10.23 3.41 -4.87
CA TRP A 11 -9.34 2.36 -5.33
C TRP A 11 -10.06 1.35 -6.21
N LYS A 12 -9.36 0.85 -7.22
CA LYS A 12 -9.76 -0.33 -7.98
C LYS A 12 -9.19 -1.57 -7.34
N PHE A 13 -10.02 -2.58 -7.12
CA PHE A 13 -9.68 -3.84 -6.46
C PHE A 13 -10.16 -5.04 -7.27
N ILE A 14 -9.36 -6.09 -7.32
CA ILE A 14 -9.74 -7.39 -7.87
C ILE A 14 -9.29 -8.52 -6.96
N GLN A 15 -10.22 -9.43 -6.66
CA GLN A 15 -10.03 -10.60 -5.79
C GLN A 15 -9.56 -11.80 -6.60
N GLN A 16 -8.44 -11.63 -7.31
CA GLN A 16 -7.74 -12.68 -8.04
C GLN A 16 -6.30 -12.22 -8.34
N ASP A 17 -5.39 -13.16 -8.63
CA ASP A 17 -4.04 -12.80 -9.09
C ASP A 17 -4.06 -12.41 -10.56
N ALA A 18 -4.45 -11.18 -10.84
CA ALA A 18 -4.63 -10.64 -12.19
C ALA A 18 -3.31 -10.18 -12.86
N GLY A 19 -2.23 -10.10 -12.08
CA GLY A 19 -0.97 -9.50 -12.52
C GLY A 19 -0.97 -7.97 -12.50
N LEU A 20 0.18 -7.39 -12.83
CA LEU A 20 0.38 -5.93 -12.82
C LEU A 20 -0.33 -5.27 -14.01
N PRO A 21 -1.32 -4.37 -13.77
CA PRO A 21 -1.98 -3.64 -14.84
C PRO A 21 -1.10 -2.50 -15.37
N GLU A 22 -1.19 -2.22 -16.68
CA GLU A 22 -0.47 -1.11 -17.33
C GLU A 22 -1.21 0.24 -17.21
N SER A 23 -2.51 0.22 -16.88
CA SER A 23 -3.36 1.39 -16.67
C SER A 23 -4.41 1.11 -15.61
N LEU A 24 -5.12 2.15 -15.13
CA LEU A 24 -6.18 1.96 -14.14
C LEU A 24 -7.30 1.08 -14.71
N PRO A 25 -7.54 -0.13 -14.16
CA PRO A 25 -8.54 -1.05 -14.72
C PRO A 25 -9.96 -0.52 -14.49
N ALA A 26 -10.73 -0.39 -15.56
CA ALA A 26 -12.10 0.12 -15.48
C ALA A 26 -13.11 -0.91 -14.92
N ASP A 27 -12.84 -2.20 -15.13
CA ASP A 27 -13.69 -3.34 -14.79
C ASP A 27 -13.48 -3.85 -13.35
N TRP A 28 -12.43 -3.41 -12.66
CA TRP A 28 -12.22 -3.76 -11.26
C TRP A 28 -13.21 -3.04 -10.33
N GLN A 29 -13.57 -3.70 -9.24
CA GLN A 29 -14.46 -3.13 -8.24
C GLN A 29 -13.87 -1.83 -7.65
N THR A 30 -14.72 -0.82 -7.45
CA THR A 30 -14.30 0.38 -6.71
C THR A 30 -14.50 0.16 -5.22
N VAL A 31 -13.43 0.38 -4.43
CA VAL A 31 -13.43 0.24 -2.98
C VAL A 31 -12.84 1.48 -2.31
N GLN A 32 -13.17 1.66 -1.03
CA GLN A 32 -12.59 2.69 -0.17
C GLN A 32 -11.65 2.02 0.85
N LEU A 33 -10.55 2.66 1.21
CA LEU A 33 -9.70 2.19 2.30
C LEU A 33 -10.18 2.78 3.64
N PRO A 34 -10.07 2.03 4.74
CA PRO A 34 -9.58 0.66 4.89
C PRO A 34 -10.44 -0.37 4.17
N HIS A 35 -9.81 -1.36 3.51
CA HIS A 35 -10.51 -2.44 2.84
C HIS A 35 -9.85 -3.80 3.14
N SER A 36 -10.69 -4.78 3.47
CA SER A 36 -10.28 -6.18 3.60
C SER A 36 -11.23 -7.05 2.79
N TRP A 37 -10.68 -7.94 1.96
CA TRP A 37 -11.53 -8.85 1.18
C TRP A 37 -12.16 -9.98 2.01
N ASN A 38 -11.59 -10.24 3.18
CA ASN A 38 -12.04 -11.29 4.09
C ASN A 38 -12.49 -10.74 5.45
N ALA A 39 -13.16 -9.59 5.45
CA ALA A 39 -13.56 -8.88 6.67
C ALA A 39 -14.52 -9.66 7.58
N ILE A 40 -15.26 -10.63 7.03
CA ILE A 40 -16.25 -11.44 7.78
C ILE A 40 -15.77 -12.88 8.03
N ASP A 41 -14.59 -13.25 7.50
CA ASP A 41 -14.07 -14.60 7.66
C ASP A 41 -13.87 -14.94 9.15
N GLY A 42 -14.19 -16.20 9.49
CA GLY A 42 -14.16 -16.67 10.87
C GLY A 42 -15.35 -16.21 11.71
N GLN A 43 -16.25 -15.35 11.18
CA GLN A 43 -17.49 -14.92 11.82
C GLN A 43 -18.73 -15.39 11.03
N ASP A 44 -18.52 -15.87 9.83
CA ASP A 44 -19.55 -16.37 8.90
C ASP A 44 -19.94 -17.84 9.12
N GLY A 45 -19.30 -18.52 10.09
CA GLY A 45 -19.51 -19.93 10.42
C GLY A 45 -18.78 -20.92 9.52
N ASN A 46 -18.02 -20.49 8.54
CA ASN A 46 -17.30 -21.37 7.60
C ASN A 46 -15.99 -21.92 8.16
N GLY A 47 -15.42 -21.31 9.18
CA GLY A 47 -14.18 -21.75 9.84
C GLY A 47 -12.93 -21.68 8.94
N SER A 48 -13.01 -21.03 7.79
CA SER A 48 -11.92 -20.85 6.83
C SER A 48 -11.68 -19.37 6.54
N TYR A 49 -10.44 -19.04 6.17
CA TYR A 49 -10.07 -17.70 5.74
C TYR A 49 -9.76 -17.71 4.25
N ASP A 50 -10.27 -16.72 3.51
CA ASP A 50 -9.87 -16.51 2.12
C ASP A 50 -8.43 -15.96 2.09
N ARG A 51 -7.52 -16.81 1.61
CA ARG A 51 -6.10 -16.51 1.47
C ARG A 51 -5.71 -16.48 0.00
N GLY A 52 -5.10 -15.39 -0.39
CA GLY A 52 -4.67 -15.21 -1.77
C GLY A 52 -3.85 -13.95 -1.96
N LYS A 53 -3.39 -13.76 -3.19
CA LYS A 53 -2.70 -12.56 -3.65
C LYS A 53 -3.65 -11.78 -4.55
N TYR A 54 -4.04 -10.58 -4.11
CA TYR A 54 -5.03 -9.74 -4.78
C TYR A 54 -4.52 -8.33 -5.00
N TRP A 55 -5.13 -7.59 -5.92
CA TRP A 55 -4.55 -6.39 -6.49
C TRP A 55 -5.41 -5.16 -6.25
N TYR A 56 -4.75 -4.06 -5.92
CA TYR A 56 -5.30 -2.72 -5.78
C TYR A 56 -4.62 -1.79 -6.76
N ALA A 57 -5.37 -0.90 -7.40
CA ALA A 57 -4.83 0.11 -8.30
C ALA A 57 -5.51 1.47 -8.09
N LYS A 58 -4.74 2.54 -8.22
CA LYS A 58 -5.23 3.91 -8.10
C LYS A 58 -4.37 4.87 -8.89
N THR A 59 -4.97 5.89 -9.50
CA THR A 59 -4.21 7.02 -10.04
C THR A 59 -4.05 8.13 -9.00
N PHE A 60 -2.96 8.88 -9.13
CA PHE A 60 -2.69 10.06 -8.33
C PHE A 60 -1.88 11.09 -9.11
N GLU A 61 -2.07 12.37 -8.78
CA GLU A 61 -1.21 13.45 -9.28
C GLU A 61 0.04 13.59 -8.40
N THR A 62 1.16 13.94 -9.04
CA THR A 62 2.40 14.20 -8.30
C THR A 62 2.21 15.38 -7.35
N PRO A 63 2.41 15.20 -6.02
CA PRO A 63 2.32 16.31 -5.09
C PRO A 63 3.36 17.38 -5.44
N LYS A 64 2.96 18.64 -5.42
CA LYS A 64 3.91 19.74 -5.57
C LYS A 64 4.94 19.66 -4.45
N GLN A 65 6.19 19.54 -4.83
CA GLN A 65 7.28 19.54 -3.87
C GLN A 65 7.39 20.94 -3.24
N PRO A 66 7.56 21.04 -1.91
CA PRO A 66 7.60 22.32 -1.24
C PRO A 66 8.84 23.17 -1.61
N LEU A 67 9.93 22.52 -2.04
CA LEU A 67 11.19 23.16 -2.42
C LEU A 67 11.94 22.30 -3.46
N PRO A 68 12.88 22.88 -4.25
CA PRO A 68 13.78 22.08 -5.09
C PRO A 68 14.54 21.03 -4.27
N GLY A 69 14.76 19.84 -4.82
CA GLY A 69 15.41 18.73 -4.14
C GLY A 69 14.53 17.97 -3.15
N GLY A 70 13.27 18.37 -2.99
CA GLY A 70 12.32 17.66 -2.14
C GLY A 70 11.97 16.26 -2.67
N LYS A 71 11.39 15.43 -1.81
CA LYS A 71 11.06 14.04 -2.11
C LYS A 71 9.56 13.76 -1.96
N VAL A 72 9.11 12.74 -2.70
CA VAL A 72 7.76 12.18 -2.63
C VAL A 72 7.84 10.71 -2.22
N PHE A 73 7.10 10.34 -1.19
CA PHE A 73 6.98 8.98 -0.71
C PHE A 73 5.55 8.47 -0.81
N VAL A 74 5.39 7.20 -1.12
CA VAL A 74 4.18 6.47 -0.80
C VAL A 74 4.33 5.89 0.61
N GLU A 75 3.30 6.05 1.44
CA GLU A 75 3.21 5.46 2.78
C GLU A 75 2.03 4.52 2.84
N ILE A 76 2.26 3.28 3.25
CA ILE A 76 1.22 2.30 3.54
C ILE A 76 1.24 2.02 5.03
N LEU A 77 0.14 2.32 5.72
CA LEU A 77 0.06 2.20 7.18
C LEU A 77 0.03 0.76 7.67
N ALA A 78 -0.49 -0.14 6.88
CA ALA A 78 -0.34 -1.59 6.98
C ALA A 78 -1.00 -2.28 5.77
N ALA A 79 -0.51 -3.45 5.41
CA ALA A 79 -1.08 -4.33 4.40
C ALA A 79 -0.97 -5.78 4.87
N GLY A 80 -2.00 -6.54 4.75
CA GLY A 80 -2.02 -7.90 5.29
C GLY A 80 -1.74 -8.95 4.23
N GLN A 81 -0.72 -9.74 4.38
CA GLN A 81 0.43 -9.77 5.34
C GLN A 81 1.73 -9.44 4.62
N GLN A 82 1.68 -9.45 3.30
CA GLN A 82 2.77 -9.13 2.37
C GLN A 82 2.24 -8.13 1.35
N ALA A 83 3.08 -7.21 0.93
CA ALA A 83 2.71 -6.25 -0.11
C ALA A 83 3.87 -5.95 -1.05
N THR A 84 3.60 -5.97 -2.35
CA THR A 84 4.50 -5.43 -3.37
C THR A 84 3.88 -4.17 -3.94
N VAL A 85 4.63 -3.09 -3.98
CA VAL A 85 4.16 -1.77 -4.43
C VAL A 85 4.83 -1.40 -5.74
N TYR A 86 4.04 -0.94 -6.69
CA TYR A 86 4.50 -0.50 -8.00
C TYR A 86 4.03 0.93 -8.27
N VAL A 87 4.89 1.73 -8.88
CA VAL A 87 4.56 3.05 -9.41
C VAL A 87 4.93 3.10 -10.89
N ASN A 88 3.97 3.44 -11.74
CA ASN A 88 4.14 3.51 -13.19
C ASN A 88 4.80 2.26 -13.80
N GLY A 89 4.41 1.07 -13.31
CA GLY A 89 4.92 -0.22 -13.76
C GLY A 89 6.24 -0.66 -13.13
N THR A 90 6.89 0.19 -12.32
CA THR A 90 8.15 -0.13 -11.63
C THR A 90 7.89 -0.55 -10.19
N GLU A 91 8.43 -1.71 -9.77
CA GLU A 91 8.43 -2.13 -8.37
C GLU A 91 9.29 -1.17 -7.54
N VAL A 92 8.71 -0.62 -6.46
CA VAL A 92 9.39 0.34 -5.58
C VAL A 92 9.72 -0.23 -4.21
N THR A 93 8.94 -1.19 -3.73
CA THR A 93 9.20 -1.89 -2.47
C THR A 93 8.40 -3.18 -2.35
N TYR A 94 8.98 -4.12 -1.63
CA TYR A 94 8.30 -5.31 -1.11
C TYR A 94 8.38 -5.28 0.42
N HIS A 95 7.27 -5.55 1.08
CA HIS A 95 7.16 -5.52 2.54
C HIS A 95 6.53 -6.81 3.06
N GLU A 96 7.12 -7.33 4.15
CA GLU A 96 6.60 -8.44 4.94
C GLU A 96 6.27 -7.98 6.35
N GLY A 97 5.14 -8.41 6.84
CA GLY A 97 4.64 -8.01 8.16
C GLY A 97 3.35 -7.20 8.06
N GLY A 98 2.24 -7.81 8.50
CA GLY A 98 0.90 -7.29 8.28
C GLY A 98 0.55 -6.03 9.07
N TYR A 99 1.37 -5.59 10.04
CA TYR A 99 0.94 -4.62 11.05
C TYR A 99 1.74 -3.33 11.06
N SER A 100 2.90 -3.31 10.42
CA SER A 100 3.82 -2.16 10.44
C SER A 100 3.61 -1.24 9.24
N THR A 101 3.84 0.05 9.47
CA THR A 101 3.93 1.06 8.42
C THR A 101 5.21 0.89 7.63
N PHE A 102 5.12 1.06 6.32
CA PHE A 102 6.28 1.11 5.44
C PHE A 102 6.13 2.21 4.40
N ARG A 103 7.25 2.65 3.85
CA ARG A 103 7.33 3.75 2.88
C ARG A 103 8.31 3.41 1.78
N ALA A 104 8.12 4.04 0.63
CA ALA A 104 9.08 4.00 -0.47
C ALA A 104 9.21 5.38 -1.09
N ASP A 105 10.44 5.80 -1.39
CA ASP A 105 10.74 6.99 -2.18
C ASP A 105 10.35 6.74 -3.65
N ILE A 106 9.41 7.52 -4.15
CA ILE A 106 8.90 7.41 -5.52
C ILE A 106 9.23 8.64 -6.36
N THR A 107 10.09 9.52 -5.86
CA THR A 107 10.38 10.82 -6.45
C THR A 107 10.77 10.73 -7.92
N SER A 108 11.69 9.82 -8.25
CA SER A 108 12.22 9.66 -9.61
C SER A 108 11.22 9.00 -10.60
N LEU A 109 10.15 8.41 -10.09
CA LEU A 109 9.13 7.72 -10.88
C LEU A 109 7.89 8.58 -11.13
N CYS A 110 7.72 9.65 -10.33
CA CYS A 110 6.60 10.55 -10.49
C CYS A 110 6.73 11.37 -11.79
N LYS A 111 5.65 11.41 -12.56
CA LYS A 111 5.55 12.26 -13.75
C LYS A 111 5.46 13.73 -13.33
N GLU A 112 6.08 14.62 -14.08
CA GLU A 112 5.94 16.06 -13.85
C GLU A 112 4.52 16.55 -14.12
N GLU A 113 3.87 15.98 -15.14
CA GLU A 113 2.48 16.28 -15.51
C GLU A 113 1.69 14.99 -15.73
N GLY A 114 0.39 15.06 -15.44
CA GLY A 114 -0.55 13.96 -15.60
C GLY A 114 -0.56 13.00 -14.42
N GLU A 115 -1.34 11.94 -14.58
CA GLU A 115 -1.57 10.95 -13.52
C GLU A 115 -0.49 9.86 -13.50
N ASN A 116 -0.12 9.49 -12.28
CA ASN A 116 0.68 8.31 -12.00
C ASN A 116 -0.24 7.13 -11.65
N LEU A 117 0.19 5.92 -11.93
CA LEU A 117 -0.48 4.70 -11.52
C LEU A 117 0.24 4.08 -10.33
N LEU A 118 -0.44 3.99 -9.18
CA LEU A 118 -0.02 3.24 -8.01
C LEU A 118 -0.74 1.90 -8.00
N VAL A 119 0.02 0.82 -7.90
CA VAL A 119 -0.52 -0.53 -7.80
C VAL A 119 0.07 -1.22 -6.58
N VAL A 120 -0.77 -1.93 -5.83
CA VAL A 120 -0.35 -2.72 -4.67
C VAL A 120 -0.90 -4.14 -4.80
N ALA A 121 -0.01 -5.11 -4.86
CA ALA A 121 -0.35 -6.51 -4.73
C ALA A 121 -0.25 -6.90 -3.25
N CYS A 122 -1.38 -7.24 -2.62
CA CYS A 122 -1.43 -7.71 -1.25
C CYS A 122 -1.63 -9.22 -1.20
N SER A 123 -0.96 -9.90 -0.27
CA SER A 123 -1.15 -11.33 -0.03
C SER A 123 -1.25 -11.63 1.47
N ASN A 124 -2.24 -12.44 1.85
CA ASN A 124 -2.34 -13.06 3.16
C ASN A 124 -2.08 -14.58 3.11
N GLU A 125 -1.42 -15.05 2.05
CA GLU A 125 -0.97 -16.43 1.93
C GLU A 125 0.06 -16.77 3.00
N TYR A 126 0.15 -18.06 3.34
CA TYR A 126 1.14 -18.55 4.29
C TYR A 126 2.57 -18.30 3.80
N LYS A 127 3.39 -17.74 4.68
CA LYS A 127 4.81 -17.55 4.44
C LYS A 127 5.60 -17.74 5.73
N ASP A 128 6.60 -18.60 5.73
CA ASP A 128 7.38 -18.98 6.92
C ASP A 128 8.07 -17.80 7.61
N SER A 129 8.40 -16.73 6.86
CA SER A 129 9.00 -15.52 7.40
C SER A 129 8.02 -14.55 8.06
N VAL A 130 6.71 -14.76 7.93
CA VAL A 130 5.68 -13.84 8.43
C VAL A 130 4.90 -14.46 9.58
N TYR A 131 4.93 -13.85 10.75
CA TYR A 131 4.24 -14.29 11.96
C TYR A 131 3.12 -13.32 12.36
N PRO A 132 2.07 -13.81 13.06
CA PRO A 132 1.74 -15.22 13.31
C PRO A 132 1.13 -15.89 12.08
N GLN A 133 1.28 -17.23 11.98
CA GLN A 133 0.67 -18.04 10.91
C GLN A 133 -0.66 -18.69 11.34
N SER A 134 -0.87 -18.83 12.64
CA SER A 134 -2.07 -19.38 13.24
C SER A 134 -2.35 -18.66 14.56
N ALA A 135 -3.59 -18.26 14.79
CA ALA A 135 -4.06 -17.59 16.00
C ALA A 135 -5.60 -17.68 16.08
N ASP A 136 -6.17 -17.18 17.17
CA ASP A 136 -7.60 -17.08 17.42
C ASP A 136 -8.23 -15.77 16.91
N PHE A 137 -7.62 -15.15 15.93
CA PHE A 137 -8.12 -13.93 15.27
C PHE A 137 -8.04 -14.06 13.75
N THR A 138 -8.82 -13.25 13.04
CA THR A 138 -8.84 -13.23 11.58
C THR A 138 -7.55 -12.66 11.01
N PHE A 139 -6.97 -13.35 10.03
CA PHE A 139 -5.83 -12.86 9.24
C PHE A 139 -6.35 -12.02 8.08
N TYR A 140 -6.66 -10.76 8.37
CA TYR A 140 -7.18 -9.84 7.37
C TYR A 140 -6.18 -9.63 6.22
N GLY A 141 -6.66 -9.85 5.00
CA GLY A 141 -5.95 -9.50 3.78
C GLY A 141 -6.34 -8.12 3.29
N GLY A 142 -5.44 -7.46 2.56
CA GLY A 142 -5.70 -6.20 1.90
C GLY A 142 -5.09 -4.96 2.54
N LEU A 143 -5.47 -3.81 2.00
CA LEU A 143 -5.10 -2.49 2.54
C LEU A 143 -6.07 -2.11 3.65
N TYR A 144 -5.98 -2.81 4.78
CA TYR A 144 -6.90 -2.65 5.91
C TYR A 144 -6.58 -1.45 6.82
N ARG A 145 -5.60 -0.64 6.41
CA ARG A 145 -5.31 0.70 6.93
C ARG A 145 -5.15 1.67 5.76
N GLY A 146 -4.82 2.92 6.07
CA GLY A 146 -4.73 3.96 5.06
C GLY A 146 -3.46 3.92 4.21
N VAL A 147 -3.55 4.60 3.07
CA VAL A 147 -2.42 4.91 2.18
C VAL A 147 -2.33 6.42 2.02
N ASN A 148 -1.11 6.94 2.08
CA ASN A 148 -0.82 8.37 1.94
C ASN A 148 0.29 8.61 0.92
N LEU A 149 0.27 9.80 0.31
CA LEU A 149 1.46 10.41 -0.28
C LEU A 149 2.04 11.41 0.71
N ILE A 150 3.37 11.38 0.85
CA ILE A 150 4.09 12.32 1.69
C ILE A 150 5.07 13.08 0.80
N SER A 151 4.96 14.41 0.77
CA SER A 151 5.99 15.25 0.16
C SER A 151 6.75 16.02 1.23
N VAL A 152 8.08 16.07 1.08
CA VAL A 152 8.99 16.69 2.04
C VAL A 152 10.03 17.56 1.31
N PRO A 153 10.59 18.59 1.97
CA PRO A 153 11.74 19.33 1.45
C PRO A 153 12.98 18.42 1.44
N GLU A 154 14.07 18.89 0.80
CA GLU A 154 15.36 18.20 0.77
C GLU A 154 15.84 17.83 2.20
N ALA A 155 15.82 18.81 3.11
CA ALA A 155 16.15 18.58 4.51
C ALA A 155 14.90 18.10 5.27
N HIS A 156 14.86 16.80 5.61
CA HIS A 156 13.79 16.16 6.36
C HIS A 156 14.32 15.02 7.23
N PHE A 157 13.51 14.59 8.21
CA PHE A 157 13.81 13.37 8.96
C PHE A 157 13.68 12.14 8.06
N ASP A 158 14.49 11.12 8.33
CA ASP A 158 14.51 9.87 7.58
C ASP A 158 13.12 9.19 7.62
N LEU A 159 12.47 9.09 6.46
CA LEU A 159 11.17 8.45 6.32
C LEU A 159 11.27 6.96 5.96
N GLU A 160 12.45 6.47 5.62
CA GLU A 160 12.67 5.08 5.20
C GLU A 160 13.10 4.18 6.37
N TYR A 161 13.44 4.76 7.53
CA TYR A 161 13.85 3.99 8.70
C TYR A 161 12.66 3.26 9.34
N TYR A 162 12.45 2.02 8.94
CA TYR A 162 11.42 1.08 9.45
C TYR A 162 10.00 1.68 9.58
N GLY A 163 9.62 2.61 8.72
CA GLY A 163 8.32 3.29 8.82
C GLY A 163 8.13 4.16 10.07
N GLY A 164 9.17 4.34 10.85
CA GLY A 164 9.18 5.13 12.08
C GLY A 164 9.18 6.65 11.84
N PRO A 165 9.32 7.46 12.91
CA PRO A 165 9.33 8.92 12.81
C PRO A 165 10.64 9.49 12.23
N GLY A 166 11.67 8.66 11.97
CA GLY A 166 12.99 9.09 11.50
C GLY A 166 13.88 9.70 12.57
N ILE A 167 13.55 9.49 13.84
CA ILE A 167 14.30 9.98 14.99
C ILE A 167 14.62 8.79 15.88
N GLN A 168 15.90 8.67 16.24
CA GLN A 168 16.37 7.74 17.27
C GLN A 168 16.80 8.55 18.52
N VAL A 169 16.39 8.11 19.67
CA VAL A 169 16.73 8.69 20.99
C VAL A 169 17.54 7.69 21.79
#